data_9fb7973daa1571d9a8157e657846c036
#
_entry.id   9fb7973daa1571d9a8157e657846c036
#
_cell.length_a   1.000
_cell.length_b   1.000
_cell.length_c   1.000
_cell.angle_alpha   90.00
_cell.angle_beta   90.00
_cell.angle_gamma   90.00
#
_symmetry.space_group_name_H-M   'P 1'
#
loop_
_entity.id
_entity.type
_entity.pdbx_description
1 polymer ?
#
loop_
_entity_poly.entity_id
_entity_poly.type
_entity_poly.pdbx_seq_one_letter_code
_entity_poly.pdbx_strand_id
1 'polypeptide(L)'
;GLECIKYCPVNKSGADCIILNEETKKAQIDEDICNGCGICVKVCPFDAITIVNLASELSTDKIHQYGINSFRLYKLPTPKKGEVVGLLGRNGMGKSTVVNILSGNLQPNLGNYSEPPQWDDVLKFYKGTELKSHFEEIKNGNIRASIKPQQVHNVVNAFDGTGKELLEKYDERGVSGELIKKLGLINSVEQNLNELSGGELQRLAVAVSASKEADFYFFDEPSSYTDVFQRTGVARVIHSLAELGKSVMVVEHDLTLLDYLSDYIEALYGVH
;
A
#
# COMPACT_ATOMS: atom_id res chain seq x y z
N GLY A 1 -22.95 42.94 5.83
CA GLY A 1 -23.37 42.19 6.98
C GLY A 1 -22.37 41.09 7.34
N LEU A 2 -22.05 40.98 8.60
CA LEU A 2 -21.19 39.93 9.15
C LEU A 2 -22.03 39.00 10.01
N GLU A 3 -23.24 38.69 9.53
CA GLU A 3 -24.18 37.84 10.25
C GLU A 3 -23.61 36.44 10.55
N CYS A 4 -22.79 35.89 9.63
CA CYS A 4 -22.10 34.58 9.84
C CYS A 4 -21.20 34.59 11.09
N ILE A 5 -20.48 35.68 11.35
CA ILE A 5 -19.63 35.82 12.55
C ILE A 5 -20.52 35.92 13.80
N LYS A 6 -21.55 36.79 13.76
CA LYS A 6 -22.41 37.06 14.89
C LYS A 6 -23.24 35.87 15.37
N TYR A 7 -23.67 35.00 14.44
CA TYR A 7 -24.50 33.84 14.76
C TYR A 7 -23.72 32.54 14.91
N CYS A 8 -22.39 32.53 14.68
CA CYS A 8 -21.57 31.36 14.86
C CYS A 8 -21.56 30.92 16.33
N PRO A 9 -21.94 29.66 16.65
CA PRO A 9 -21.93 29.15 18.02
C PRO A 9 -20.50 29.09 18.60
N VAL A 10 -19.53 28.74 17.75
CA VAL A 10 -18.12 28.63 18.14
C VAL A 10 -17.54 30.03 18.47
N ASN A 11 -17.85 31.05 17.67
CA ASN A 11 -17.47 32.42 18.00
C ASN A 11 -18.13 32.90 19.30
N LYS A 12 -19.38 32.53 19.57
CA LYS A 12 -20.08 32.86 20.81
C LYS A 12 -19.47 32.17 22.03
N SER A 13 -18.82 31.03 21.86
CA SER A 13 -18.09 30.34 22.95
C SER A 13 -16.68 30.90 23.19
N GLY A 14 -16.27 31.92 22.44
CA GLY A 14 -15.00 32.61 22.63
C GLY A 14 -13.84 32.15 21.75
N ALA A 15 -14.11 31.32 20.73
CA ALA A 15 -13.11 30.90 19.75
C ALA A 15 -13.37 31.61 18.40
N ASP A 16 -12.32 32.01 17.70
CA ASP A 16 -12.37 32.77 16.44
C ASP A 16 -12.55 31.86 15.21
N CYS A 17 -13.66 31.13 15.13
CA CYS A 17 -13.97 30.24 14.01
C CYS A 17 -14.26 30.98 12.71
N ILE A 18 -14.95 32.12 12.77
CA ILE A 18 -15.21 32.97 11.61
C ILE A 18 -14.70 34.37 11.92
N ILE A 19 -13.73 34.83 11.14
CA ILE A 19 -13.12 36.14 11.27
C ILE A 19 -13.28 36.96 9.99
N LEU A 20 -13.18 38.29 10.09
CA LEU A 20 -13.11 39.15 8.92
C LEU A 20 -11.63 39.29 8.51
N ASN A 21 -11.31 38.82 7.33
CA ASN A 21 -10.00 39.05 6.74
C ASN A 21 -9.91 40.56 6.35
N GLU A 22 -8.95 41.26 6.94
CA GLU A 22 -8.80 42.73 6.78
C GLU A 22 -8.38 43.13 5.37
N GLU A 23 -7.62 42.28 4.68
CA GLU A 23 -7.12 42.59 3.33
C GLU A 23 -8.22 42.34 2.29
N THR A 24 -8.91 41.19 2.36
CA THR A 24 -9.93 40.81 1.37
C THR A 24 -11.32 41.35 1.68
N LYS A 25 -11.54 41.86 2.90
CA LYS A 25 -12.85 42.29 3.44
C LYS A 25 -13.92 41.20 3.38
N LYS A 26 -13.51 39.92 3.37
CA LYS A 26 -14.39 38.77 3.34
C LYS A 26 -14.32 37.99 4.66
N ALA A 27 -15.39 37.29 5.00
CA ALA A 27 -15.37 36.35 6.11
C ALA A 27 -14.51 35.15 5.76
N GLN A 28 -13.59 34.81 6.63
CA GLN A 28 -12.75 33.62 6.56
C GLN A 28 -13.19 32.65 7.66
N ILE A 29 -13.39 31.39 7.30
CA ILE A 29 -13.82 30.33 8.23
C ILE A 29 -12.60 29.45 8.50
N ASP A 30 -12.31 29.25 9.78
CA ASP A 30 -11.33 28.25 10.22
C ASP A 30 -12.02 26.89 10.27
N GLU A 31 -11.61 26.00 9.33
CA GLU A 31 -12.23 24.69 9.17
C GLU A 31 -11.86 23.73 10.32
N ASP A 32 -10.72 23.93 10.98
CA ASP A 32 -10.25 23.10 12.09
C ASP A 32 -11.08 23.31 13.37
N ILE A 33 -11.62 24.52 13.54
CA ILE A 33 -12.44 24.89 14.72
C ILE A 33 -13.93 24.79 14.40
N CYS A 34 -14.31 24.79 13.12
CA CYS A 34 -15.68 24.78 12.68
C CYS A 34 -16.36 23.44 12.95
N ASN A 35 -17.47 23.44 13.69
CA ASN A 35 -18.26 22.25 13.98
C ASN A 35 -19.29 21.88 12.89
N GLY A 36 -19.30 22.55 11.74
CA GLY A 36 -20.17 22.25 10.60
C GLY A 36 -21.67 22.44 10.83
N CYS A 37 -22.09 23.24 11.81
CA CYS A 37 -23.52 23.39 12.22
C CYS A 37 -24.45 24.01 11.17
N GLY A 38 -23.93 24.59 10.10
CA GLY A 38 -24.70 25.16 8.98
C GLY A 38 -25.46 26.46 9.27
N ILE A 39 -25.33 27.06 10.44
CA ILE A 39 -26.02 28.32 10.78
C ILE A 39 -25.53 29.44 9.89
N CYS A 40 -24.22 29.56 9.63
CA CYS A 40 -23.63 30.57 8.76
C CYS A 40 -24.22 30.54 7.32
N VAL A 41 -24.51 29.35 6.80
CA VAL A 41 -25.18 29.18 5.50
C VAL A 41 -26.57 29.77 5.52
N LYS A 42 -27.37 29.45 6.56
CA LYS A 42 -28.77 29.90 6.69
C LYS A 42 -28.92 31.41 6.91
N VAL A 43 -27.93 32.04 7.56
CA VAL A 43 -27.99 33.49 7.88
C VAL A 43 -27.25 34.35 6.88
N CYS A 44 -26.59 33.76 5.87
CA CYS A 44 -25.89 34.50 4.84
C CYS A 44 -26.90 35.16 3.86
N PRO A 45 -27.01 36.50 3.82
CA PRO A 45 -27.99 37.14 2.92
C PRO A 45 -27.56 37.10 1.44
N PHE A 46 -26.36 36.56 1.15
CA PHE A 46 -25.76 36.54 -0.20
C PHE A 46 -25.61 35.13 -0.74
N ASP A 47 -26.06 34.09 -0.01
CA ASP A 47 -25.82 32.66 -0.33
C ASP A 47 -24.32 32.33 -0.67
N ALA A 48 -23.39 33.07 0.00
CA ALA A 48 -21.98 32.99 -0.31
C ALA A 48 -21.23 31.87 0.40
N ILE A 49 -21.92 31.08 1.24
CA ILE A 49 -21.33 30.01 2.05
C ILE A 49 -22.01 28.70 1.68
N THR A 50 -21.21 27.75 1.23
CA THR A 50 -21.67 26.38 0.96
C THR A 50 -20.92 25.42 1.87
N ILE A 51 -21.63 24.49 2.50
CA ILE A 51 -20.98 23.38 3.22
C ILE A 51 -20.69 22.29 2.21
N VAL A 52 -19.41 22.04 2.01
CA VAL A 52 -18.96 20.83 1.34
C VAL A 52 -18.66 19.84 2.46
N ASN A 53 -19.43 18.75 2.53
CA ASN A 53 -19.12 17.64 3.43
C ASN A 53 -17.83 16.95 2.93
N LEU A 54 -16.71 17.56 3.24
CA LEU A 54 -15.44 16.86 3.22
C LEU A 54 -15.55 15.82 4.31
N ALA A 55 -15.27 14.56 3.97
CA ALA A 55 -15.15 13.51 4.97
C ALA A 55 -14.19 14.05 6.06
N SER A 56 -14.71 14.23 7.28
CA SER A 56 -13.89 14.67 8.40
C SER A 56 -12.74 13.68 8.51
N GLU A 57 -11.51 14.17 8.46
CA GLU A 57 -10.35 13.33 8.69
C GLU A 57 -10.55 12.58 9.99
N LEU A 58 -10.44 11.26 9.93
CA LEU A 58 -10.36 10.42 11.12
C LEU A 58 -9.06 10.83 11.83
N SER A 59 -9.16 11.73 12.79
CA SER A 59 -8.00 12.28 13.49
C SER A 59 -7.26 11.26 14.36
N THR A 60 -7.89 10.11 14.60
CA THR A 60 -7.46 9.15 15.63
C THR A 60 -6.82 7.87 15.10
N ASP A 61 -6.98 7.50 13.82
CA ASP A 61 -6.59 6.17 13.35
C ASP A 61 -5.55 6.18 12.21
N LYS A 62 -4.72 7.22 12.16
CA LYS A 62 -3.64 7.32 11.17
C LYS A 62 -2.56 6.31 11.47
N ILE A 63 -2.26 5.45 10.51
CA ILE A 63 -1.18 4.47 10.62
C ILE A 63 0.14 5.07 10.17
N HIS A 64 0.13 5.81 9.06
CA HIS A 64 1.32 6.45 8.53
C HIS A 64 0.98 7.73 7.77
N GLN A 65 1.84 8.73 7.90
CA GLN A 65 1.74 10.01 7.20
C GLN A 65 3.14 10.53 6.88
N TYR A 66 3.35 11.03 5.65
CA TYR A 66 4.67 11.54 5.23
C TYR A 66 4.91 13.02 5.55
N GLY A 67 3.87 13.80 5.82
CA GLY A 67 3.95 15.23 6.13
C GLY A 67 2.59 15.87 6.28
N ILE A 68 2.51 17.17 6.56
CA ILE A 68 1.26 17.91 6.89
C ILE A 68 0.17 17.69 5.83
N ASN A 69 0.48 17.93 4.55
CA ASN A 69 -0.45 17.84 3.41
C ASN A 69 -0.06 16.70 2.47
N SER A 70 0.41 15.58 3.00
CA SER A 70 0.85 14.43 2.21
C SER A 70 -0.08 13.25 2.39
N PHE A 71 0.20 12.18 1.64
CA PHE A 71 -0.52 10.92 1.73
C PHE A 71 -0.61 10.41 3.17
N ARG A 72 -1.79 9.92 3.53
CA ARG A 72 -2.12 9.36 4.84
C ARG A 72 -2.70 7.97 4.68
N LEU A 73 -2.21 7.02 5.47
CA LEU A 73 -2.70 5.66 5.51
C LEU A 73 -3.46 5.43 6.82
N TYR A 74 -4.71 4.96 6.71
CA TYR A 74 -5.59 4.74 7.86
C TYR A 74 -5.80 3.26 8.19
N LYS A 75 -5.58 2.36 7.24
CA LYS A 75 -5.77 0.93 7.43
C LYS A 75 -4.68 0.13 6.73
N LEU A 76 -4.23 -0.95 7.38
CA LEU A 76 -3.35 -1.95 6.79
C LEU A 76 -4.11 -3.24 6.56
N PRO A 77 -3.87 -3.90 5.42
CA PRO A 77 -4.29 -5.27 5.22
C PRO A 77 -3.54 -6.20 6.18
N THR A 78 -4.16 -7.29 6.55
CA THR A 78 -3.56 -8.27 7.45
C THR A 78 -2.95 -9.42 6.64
N PRO A 79 -1.61 -9.60 6.66
CA PRO A 79 -0.98 -10.77 6.07
C PRO A 79 -1.45 -12.04 6.79
N LYS A 80 -1.82 -13.06 6.02
CA LYS A 80 -2.29 -14.33 6.56
C LYS A 80 -1.33 -15.45 6.16
N LYS A 81 -0.91 -16.24 7.12
CA LYS A 81 -0.04 -17.40 6.87
C LYS A 81 -0.82 -18.50 6.15
N GLY A 82 -0.25 -19.01 5.06
CA GLY A 82 -0.87 -20.07 4.28
C GLY A 82 -1.93 -19.59 3.29
N GLU A 83 -2.12 -18.29 3.14
CA GLU A 83 -3.14 -17.71 2.28
C GLU A 83 -2.55 -16.59 1.41
N VAL A 84 -3.20 -16.34 0.28
CA VAL A 84 -2.87 -15.25 -0.64
C VAL A 84 -3.86 -14.10 -0.43
N VAL A 85 -3.35 -12.93 -0.06
CA VAL A 85 -4.15 -11.70 0.09
C VAL A 85 -3.98 -10.82 -1.13
N GLY A 86 -5.06 -10.61 -1.87
CA GLY A 86 -5.12 -9.70 -3.00
C GLY A 86 -5.32 -8.25 -2.55
N LEU A 87 -4.56 -7.31 -3.10
CA LEU A 87 -4.74 -5.88 -2.87
C LEU A 87 -5.34 -5.22 -4.10
N LEU A 88 -6.55 -4.68 -3.94
CA LEU A 88 -7.22 -3.88 -4.93
C LEU A 88 -7.10 -2.40 -4.56
N GLY A 89 -6.70 -1.56 -5.50
CA GLY A 89 -6.67 -0.11 -5.28
C GLY A 89 -6.08 0.64 -6.47
N ARG A 90 -6.56 1.87 -6.68
CA ARG A 90 -6.04 2.75 -7.73
C ARG A 90 -4.57 3.10 -7.46
N ASN A 91 -3.87 3.56 -8.50
CA ASN A 91 -2.51 4.09 -8.32
C ASN A 91 -2.55 5.32 -7.40
N GLY A 92 -1.53 5.46 -6.54
CA GLY A 92 -1.49 6.52 -5.53
C GLY A 92 -2.22 6.22 -4.22
N MET A 93 -2.99 5.13 -4.10
CA MET A 93 -3.71 4.76 -2.87
C MET A 93 -2.83 4.17 -1.76
N GLY A 94 -1.51 4.21 -1.91
CA GLY A 94 -0.58 3.79 -0.85
C GLY A 94 -0.21 2.32 -0.84
N LYS A 95 -0.45 1.57 -1.94
CA LYS A 95 -0.05 0.15 -2.04
C LYS A 95 1.43 -0.04 -1.67
N SER A 96 2.33 0.77 -2.22
CA SER A 96 3.77 0.70 -1.91
C SER A 96 4.08 1.04 -0.44
N THR A 97 3.34 1.97 0.16
CA THR A 97 3.48 2.29 1.60
C THR A 97 3.07 1.09 2.46
N VAL A 98 1.94 0.46 2.14
CA VAL A 98 1.47 -0.78 2.79
C VAL A 98 2.54 -1.85 2.75
N VAL A 99 3.10 -2.12 1.56
CA VAL A 99 4.13 -3.13 1.37
C VAL A 99 5.38 -2.83 2.18
N ASN A 100 5.87 -1.59 2.14
CA ASN A 100 7.05 -1.19 2.90
C ASN A 100 6.84 -1.33 4.42
N ILE A 101 5.63 -1.05 4.91
CA ILE A 101 5.30 -1.24 6.33
C ILE A 101 5.26 -2.73 6.67
N LEU A 102 4.56 -3.55 5.89
CA LEU A 102 4.40 -4.98 6.17
C LEU A 102 5.69 -5.79 5.95
N SER A 103 6.59 -5.32 5.10
CA SER A 103 7.92 -5.92 4.91
C SER A 103 8.96 -5.47 5.95
N GLY A 104 8.62 -4.52 6.83
CA GLY A 104 9.54 -3.96 7.81
C GLY A 104 10.51 -2.90 7.27
N ASN A 105 10.39 -2.52 5.99
CA ASN A 105 11.22 -1.47 5.38
C ASN A 105 10.82 -0.05 5.82
N LEU A 106 9.61 0.11 6.35
CA LEU A 106 9.06 1.38 6.83
C LEU A 106 8.33 1.17 8.14
N GLN A 107 8.76 1.87 9.20
CA GLN A 107 8.03 1.83 10.47
C GLN A 107 6.79 2.72 10.40
N PRO A 108 5.61 2.26 10.86
CA PRO A 108 4.43 3.10 11.02
C PRO A 108 4.72 4.26 11.99
N ASN A 109 4.31 5.48 11.62
CA ASN A 109 4.53 6.64 12.48
C ASN A 109 3.27 7.13 13.22
N LEU A 110 2.15 6.40 13.08
CA LEU A 110 0.87 6.69 13.73
C LEU A 110 0.40 8.15 13.54
N GLY A 111 0.75 8.74 12.36
CA GLY A 111 0.45 10.13 12.03
C GLY A 111 1.45 11.16 12.59
N ASN A 112 2.39 10.77 13.43
CA ASN A 112 3.45 11.65 13.94
C ASN A 112 4.71 11.53 13.09
N TYR A 113 4.76 12.31 12.01
CA TYR A 113 5.90 12.31 11.07
C TYR A 113 7.11 13.10 11.58
N SER A 114 6.93 14.04 12.52
CA SER A 114 8.00 14.84 13.09
C SER A 114 8.79 14.06 14.16
N GLU A 115 8.08 13.31 14.98
CA GLU A 115 8.64 12.46 16.05
C GLU A 115 8.02 11.07 15.97
N PRO A 116 8.53 10.19 15.11
CA PRO A 116 7.95 8.84 14.96
C PRO A 116 7.97 8.07 16.28
N PRO A 117 6.88 7.35 16.61
CA PRO A 117 6.78 6.59 17.85
C PRO A 117 7.81 5.46 17.90
N GLN A 118 8.11 4.99 19.09
CA GLN A 118 8.90 3.78 19.26
C GLN A 118 8.08 2.52 18.93
N TRP A 119 8.74 1.41 18.62
CA TRP A 119 8.05 0.14 18.31
C TRP A 119 7.05 -0.29 19.38
N ASP A 120 7.33 -0.01 20.67
CA ASP A 120 6.42 -0.36 21.75
C ASP A 120 5.08 0.39 21.68
N ASP A 121 5.07 1.60 21.18
CA ASP A 121 3.84 2.37 20.98
C ASP A 121 3.06 1.87 19.76
N VAL A 122 3.77 1.48 18.68
CA VAL A 122 3.16 0.81 17.53
C VAL A 122 2.49 -0.49 17.97
N LEU A 123 3.16 -1.31 18.77
CA LEU A 123 2.61 -2.58 19.27
C LEU A 123 1.42 -2.38 20.24
N LYS A 124 1.42 -1.29 21.01
CA LYS A 124 0.25 -0.91 21.84
C LYS A 124 -0.95 -0.51 20.98
N PHE A 125 -0.72 0.24 19.89
CA PHE A 125 -1.77 0.64 18.96
C PHE A 125 -2.47 -0.58 18.32
N TYR A 126 -1.70 -1.61 17.95
CA TYR A 126 -2.23 -2.84 17.37
C TYR A 126 -2.63 -3.92 18.40
N LYS A 127 -2.72 -3.58 19.68
CA LYS A 127 -3.10 -4.55 20.73
C LYS A 127 -4.47 -5.17 20.44
N GLY A 128 -4.52 -6.50 20.42
CA GLY A 128 -5.76 -7.25 20.15
C GLY A 128 -6.05 -7.49 18.64
N THR A 129 -5.14 -7.13 17.76
CA THR A 129 -5.23 -7.42 16.33
C THR A 129 -4.19 -8.45 15.90
N GLU A 130 -4.43 -9.14 14.77
CA GLU A 130 -3.46 -10.08 14.16
C GLU A 130 -2.18 -9.37 13.72
N LEU A 131 -2.28 -8.10 13.30
CA LEU A 131 -1.14 -7.27 12.92
C LEU A 131 -0.13 -7.07 14.05
N LYS A 132 -0.55 -7.16 15.32
CA LYS A 132 0.38 -7.04 16.43
C LYS A 132 1.47 -8.11 16.39
N SER A 133 1.10 -9.37 16.17
CA SER A 133 2.05 -10.48 16.10
C SER A 133 3.01 -10.29 14.91
N HIS A 134 2.50 -9.83 13.76
CA HIS A 134 3.32 -9.52 12.59
C HIS A 134 4.35 -8.41 12.89
N PHE A 135 3.95 -7.34 13.57
CA PHE A 135 4.86 -6.27 13.96
C PHE A 135 5.85 -6.66 15.07
N GLU A 136 5.48 -7.57 15.96
CA GLU A 136 6.42 -8.17 16.93
C GLU A 136 7.53 -8.92 16.21
N GLU A 137 7.20 -9.71 15.20
CA GLU A 137 8.20 -10.42 14.39
C GLU A 137 9.08 -9.45 13.57
N ILE A 138 8.51 -8.37 13.00
CA ILE A 138 9.29 -7.31 12.33
C ILE A 138 10.25 -6.65 13.32
N LYS A 139 9.77 -6.23 14.50
CA LYS A 139 10.59 -5.60 15.54
C LYS A 139 11.78 -6.47 15.95
N ASN A 140 11.55 -7.78 16.04
CA ASN A 140 12.57 -8.76 16.43
C ASN A 140 13.51 -9.14 15.27
N GLY A 141 13.27 -8.64 14.05
CA GLY A 141 14.07 -8.98 12.86
C GLY A 141 13.84 -10.41 12.35
N ASN A 142 12.73 -11.03 12.73
CA ASN A 142 12.41 -12.41 12.39
C ASN A 142 11.66 -12.53 11.04
N ILE A 143 11.15 -11.43 10.46
CA ILE A 143 10.50 -11.45 9.16
C ILE A 143 11.50 -11.13 8.07
N ARG A 144 11.63 -12.08 7.14
CA ARG A 144 12.32 -11.89 5.87
C ARG A 144 11.28 -11.68 4.78
N ALA A 145 11.38 -10.58 4.05
CA ALA A 145 10.45 -10.25 2.97
C ALA A 145 11.10 -10.41 1.61
N SER A 146 10.38 -11.01 0.66
CA SER A 146 10.73 -11.03 -0.75
C SER A 146 9.72 -10.24 -1.56
N ILE A 147 10.20 -9.22 -2.28
CA ILE A 147 9.36 -8.30 -3.04
C ILE A 147 9.70 -8.42 -4.52
N LYS A 148 8.71 -8.75 -5.35
CA LYS A 148 8.77 -8.59 -6.81
C LYS A 148 8.21 -7.20 -7.16
N PRO A 149 9.06 -6.25 -7.62
CA PRO A 149 8.60 -4.90 -7.94
C PRO A 149 7.82 -4.86 -9.25
N GLN A 150 7.03 -3.80 -9.44
CA GLN A 150 6.31 -3.54 -10.68
C GLN A 150 7.28 -3.38 -11.87
N GLN A 151 8.35 -2.59 -11.71
CA GLN A 151 9.32 -2.29 -12.76
C GLN A 151 10.45 -3.33 -12.82
N VAL A 152 10.25 -4.38 -13.61
CA VAL A 152 11.26 -5.45 -13.76
C VAL A 152 12.46 -5.05 -14.64
N HIS A 153 12.32 -4.04 -15.51
CA HIS A 153 13.42 -3.56 -16.34
C HIS A 153 14.62 -3.02 -15.56
N ASN A 154 14.41 -2.59 -14.31
CA ASN A 154 15.52 -2.17 -13.46
C ASN A 154 16.48 -3.32 -13.14
N VAL A 155 16.03 -4.57 -13.20
CA VAL A 155 16.88 -5.75 -13.01
C VAL A 155 17.87 -5.91 -14.16
N VAL A 156 17.43 -5.63 -15.40
CA VAL A 156 18.28 -5.66 -16.60
C VAL A 156 19.43 -4.65 -16.50
N ASN A 157 19.16 -3.48 -15.91
CA ASN A 157 20.18 -2.45 -15.72
C ASN A 157 21.17 -2.77 -14.57
N ALA A 158 20.78 -3.62 -13.65
CA ALA A 158 21.54 -3.92 -12.44
C ALA A 158 22.35 -5.23 -12.52
N PHE A 159 22.04 -6.09 -13.48
CA PHE A 159 22.69 -7.40 -13.62
C PHE A 159 23.01 -7.67 -15.10
N ASP A 160 24.30 -7.91 -15.37
CA ASP A 160 24.80 -8.33 -16.69
C ASP A 160 24.99 -9.85 -16.68
N GLY A 161 24.19 -10.55 -17.48
CA GLY A 161 24.21 -12.02 -17.54
C GLY A 161 22.89 -12.62 -18.04
N THR A 162 22.80 -13.93 -17.92
CA THR A 162 21.62 -14.70 -18.36
C THR A 162 20.54 -14.74 -17.28
N GLY A 163 19.31 -15.04 -17.69
CA GLY A 163 18.21 -15.28 -16.75
C GLY A 163 18.48 -16.40 -15.75
N LYS A 164 19.20 -17.44 -16.20
CA LYS A 164 19.60 -18.57 -15.36
C LYS A 164 20.60 -18.17 -14.29
N GLU A 165 21.66 -17.45 -14.66
CA GLU A 165 22.66 -16.95 -13.72
C GLU A 165 22.02 -16.04 -12.67
N LEU A 166 21.08 -15.18 -13.06
CA LEU A 166 20.35 -14.34 -12.13
C LEU A 166 19.52 -15.19 -11.15
N LEU A 167 18.78 -16.18 -11.66
CA LEU A 167 17.94 -17.04 -10.84
C LEU A 167 18.77 -17.89 -9.87
N GLU A 168 19.84 -18.52 -10.34
CA GLU A 168 20.74 -19.33 -9.52
C GLU A 168 21.43 -18.49 -8.43
N LYS A 169 21.80 -17.25 -8.72
CA LYS A 169 22.39 -16.32 -7.74
C LYS A 169 21.48 -16.04 -6.55
N TYR A 170 20.18 -16.00 -6.77
CA TYR A 170 19.19 -15.66 -5.73
C TYR A 170 18.38 -16.86 -5.23
N ASP A 171 18.67 -18.08 -5.75
CA ASP A 171 17.96 -19.30 -5.34
C ASP A 171 18.46 -19.80 -3.98
N GLU A 172 17.84 -19.30 -2.92
CA GLU A 172 18.11 -19.73 -1.54
C GLU A 172 17.41 -21.03 -1.17
N ARG A 173 16.40 -21.44 -1.97
CA ARG A 173 15.55 -22.61 -1.71
C ARG A 173 15.89 -23.84 -2.54
N GLY A 174 16.78 -23.71 -3.54
CA GLY A 174 17.13 -24.80 -4.45
C GLY A 174 16.02 -25.21 -5.40
N VAL A 175 15.13 -24.29 -5.77
CA VAL A 175 13.91 -24.53 -6.57
C VAL A 175 13.95 -23.98 -7.99
N SER A 176 15.08 -23.43 -8.42
CA SER A 176 15.24 -22.78 -9.73
C SER A 176 14.76 -23.64 -10.90
N GLY A 177 15.15 -24.92 -10.94
CA GLY A 177 14.78 -25.84 -12.00
C GLY A 177 13.28 -26.12 -12.07
N GLU A 178 12.57 -26.13 -10.94
CA GLU A 178 11.13 -26.30 -10.86
C GLU A 178 10.42 -25.00 -11.34
N LEU A 179 10.89 -23.85 -10.89
CA LEU A 179 10.33 -22.54 -11.25
C LEU A 179 10.47 -22.26 -12.75
N ILE A 180 11.63 -22.58 -13.35
CA ILE A 180 11.86 -22.48 -14.80
C ILE A 180 10.78 -23.27 -15.58
N LYS A 181 10.47 -24.50 -15.14
CA LYS A 181 9.45 -25.34 -15.78
C LYS A 181 8.05 -24.79 -15.58
N LYS A 182 7.67 -24.46 -14.33
CA LYS A 182 6.34 -23.95 -13.98
C LYS A 182 6.01 -22.64 -14.68
N LEU A 183 7.00 -21.78 -14.88
CA LEU A 183 6.84 -20.46 -15.50
C LEU A 183 7.12 -20.45 -17.01
N GLY A 184 7.41 -21.63 -17.62
CA GLY A 184 7.63 -21.74 -19.06
C GLY A 184 8.85 -20.95 -19.57
N LEU A 185 9.93 -20.94 -18.79
CA LEU A 185 11.17 -20.22 -19.10
C LEU A 185 12.27 -21.09 -19.70
N ILE A 186 11.99 -22.38 -20.00
CA ILE A 186 13.00 -23.36 -20.43
C ILE A 186 13.78 -22.86 -21.66
N ASN A 187 13.11 -22.23 -22.62
CA ASN A 187 13.70 -21.80 -23.89
C ASN A 187 14.37 -20.41 -23.81
N SER A 188 14.10 -19.62 -22.78
CA SER A 188 14.55 -18.25 -22.70
C SER A 188 15.50 -17.98 -21.52
N VAL A 189 15.55 -18.86 -20.52
CA VAL A 189 16.35 -18.62 -19.32
C VAL A 189 17.86 -18.57 -19.58
N GLU A 190 18.36 -19.18 -20.63
CA GLU A 190 19.78 -19.15 -21.05
C GLU A 190 20.14 -17.90 -21.89
N GLN A 191 19.15 -17.08 -22.26
CA GLN A 191 19.38 -15.82 -22.98
C GLN A 191 19.83 -14.71 -22.04
N ASN A 192 20.52 -13.70 -22.56
CA ASN A 192 20.85 -12.51 -21.79
C ASN A 192 19.55 -11.75 -21.40
N LEU A 193 19.57 -11.09 -20.22
CA LEU A 193 18.40 -10.39 -19.71
C LEU A 193 17.84 -9.32 -20.65
N ASN A 194 18.72 -8.66 -21.42
CA ASN A 194 18.33 -7.62 -22.40
C ASN A 194 17.68 -8.18 -23.68
N GLU A 195 17.75 -9.49 -23.90
CA GLU A 195 17.15 -10.17 -25.05
C GLU A 195 15.77 -10.74 -24.70
N LEU A 196 15.43 -10.81 -23.40
CA LEU A 196 14.16 -11.34 -22.93
C LEU A 196 13.00 -10.38 -23.24
N SER A 197 11.89 -10.94 -23.69
CA SER A 197 10.63 -10.20 -23.80
C SER A 197 10.12 -9.72 -22.45
N GLY A 198 9.26 -8.69 -22.45
CA GLY A 198 8.65 -8.17 -21.20
C GLY A 198 7.94 -9.25 -20.38
N GLY A 199 7.26 -10.19 -21.02
CA GLY A 199 6.59 -11.31 -20.35
C GLY A 199 7.57 -12.34 -19.76
N GLU A 200 8.69 -12.59 -20.41
CA GLU A 200 9.76 -13.47 -19.90
C GLU A 200 10.47 -12.82 -18.72
N LEU A 201 10.77 -11.54 -18.77
CA LEU A 201 11.32 -10.78 -17.66
C LEU A 201 10.39 -10.77 -16.46
N GLN A 202 9.08 -10.62 -16.68
CA GLN A 202 8.09 -10.68 -15.60
C GLN A 202 8.09 -12.05 -14.92
N ARG A 203 8.01 -13.13 -15.70
CA ARG A 203 8.04 -14.49 -15.15
C ARG A 203 9.36 -14.80 -14.46
N LEU A 204 10.48 -14.33 -15.00
CA LEU A 204 11.79 -14.47 -14.36
C LEU A 204 11.83 -13.71 -13.02
N ALA A 205 11.29 -12.50 -12.95
CA ALA A 205 11.21 -11.74 -11.69
C ALA A 205 10.33 -12.45 -10.64
N VAL A 206 9.24 -13.09 -11.08
CA VAL A 206 8.43 -13.96 -10.20
C VAL A 206 9.28 -15.14 -9.70
N ALA A 207 10.03 -15.81 -10.60
CA ALA A 207 10.91 -16.92 -10.24
C ALA A 207 11.96 -16.49 -9.20
N VAL A 208 12.67 -15.39 -9.43
CA VAL A 208 13.69 -14.85 -8.53
C VAL A 208 13.09 -14.50 -7.16
N SER A 209 11.90 -13.89 -7.14
CA SER A 209 11.26 -13.57 -5.85
C SER A 209 10.80 -14.83 -5.11
N ALA A 210 10.26 -15.81 -5.82
CA ALA A 210 9.78 -17.06 -5.25
C ALA A 210 10.92 -18.02 -4.83
N SER A 211 12.12 -17.90 -5.40
CA SER A 211 13.28 -18.75 -5.05
C SER A 211 13.99 -18.30 -3.76
N LYS A 212 13.75 -17.08 -3.28
CA LYS A 212 14.31 -16.60 -2.01
C LYS A 212 13.62 -17.28 -0.82
N GLU A 213 14.36 -17.50 0.26
CA GLU A 213 13.76 -17.93 1.53
C GLU A 213 13.20 -16.70 2.27
N ALA A 214 11.88 -16.60 2.35
CA ALA A 214 11.19 -15.51 3.00
C ALA A 214 9.94 -15.98 3.77
N ASP A 215 9.44 -15.16 4.68
CA ASP A 215 8.22 -15.39 5.46
C ASP A 215 7.03 -14.62 4.88
N PHE A 216 7.34 -13.50 4.22
CA PHE A 216 6.39 -12.63 3.55
C PHE A 216 6.81 -12.40 2.10
N TYR A 217 5.93 -12.74 1.16
CA TYR A 217 6.13 -12.52 -0.27
C TYR A 217 5.16 -11.48 -0.78
N PHE A 218 5.67 -10.53 -1.56
CA PHE A 218 4.85 -9.54 -2.23
C PHE A 218 5.11 -9.52 -3.73
N PHE A 219 4.03 -9.58 -4.52
CA PHE A 219 4.08 -9.55 -5.97
C PHE A 219 3.27 -8.38 -6.51
N ASP A 220 3.96 -7.40 -7.12
CA ASP A 220 3.33 -6.25 -7.74
C ASP A 220 3.12 -6.51 -9.24
N GLU A 221 1.87 -6.65 -9.65
CA GLU A 221 1.46 -6.98 -11.01
C GLU A 221 2.27 -8.15 -11.63
N PRO A 222 2.24 -9.34 -11.01
CA PRO A 222 3.09 -10.45 -11.45
C PRO A 222 2.71 -11.02 -12.82
N SER A 223 1.52 -10.72 -13.32
CA SER A 223 0.99 -11.23 -14.59
C SER A 223 1.04 -10.21 -15.74
N SER A 224 1.57 -9.02 -15.51
CA SER A 224 1.71 -8.02 -16.57
C SER A 224 2.51 -8.57 -17.76
N TYR A 225 2.08 -8.25 -18.98
CA TYR A 225 2.69 -8.71 -20.25
C TYR A 225 2.66 -10.23 -20.47
N THR A 226 1.85 -11.00 -19.73
CA THR A 226 1.73 -12.45 -19.88
C THR A 226 0.41 -12.86 -20.53
N ASP A 227 0.43 -13.94 -21.29
CA ASP A 227 -0.78 -14.55 -21.84
C ASP A 227 -1.52 -15.40 -20.79
N VAL A 228 -2.72 -15.87 -21.12
CA VAL A 228 -3.59 -16.63 -20.19
C VAL A 228 -2.92 -17.90 -19.67
N PHE A 229 -2.14 -18.63 -20.48
CA PHE A 229 -1.46 -19.85 -20.04
C PHE A 229 -0.32 -19.51 -19.09
N GLN A 230 0.43 -18.48 -19.39
CA GLN A 230 1.54 -17.99 -18.55
C GLN A 230 1.03 -17.49 -17.19
N ARG A 231 -0.13 -16.80 -17.15
CA ARG A 231 -0.80 -16.38 -15.91
C ARG A 231 -1.11 -17.54 -14.99
N THR A 232 -1.56 -18.67 -15.55
CA THR A 232 -1.80 -19.89 -14.77
C THR A 232 -0.52 -20.43 -14.13
N GLY A 233 0.61 -20.35 -14.84
CA GLY A 233 1.92 -20.73 -14.29
C GLY A 233 2.33 -19.83 -13.12
N VAL A 234 2.17 -18.52 -13.26
CA VAL A 234 2.43 -17.52 -12.19
C VAL A 234 1.54 -17.82 -10.97
N ALA A 235 0.24 -18.04 -11.19
CA ALA A 235 -0.69 -18.36 -10.11
C ALA A 235 -0.29 -19.60 -9.32
N ARG A 236 0.08 -20.68 -10.00
CA ARG A 236 0.56 -21.91 -9.34
C ARG A 236 1.81 -21.70 -8.49
N VAL A 237 2.73 -20.85 -8.94
CA VAL A 237 3.92 -20.50 -8.14
C VAL A 237 3.51 -19.72 -6.90
N ILE A 238 2.64 -18.74 -7.02
CA ILE A 238 2.13 -17.92 -5.90
C ILE A 238 1.41 -18.79 -4.87
N HIS A 239 0.47 -19.64 -5.30
CA HIS A 239 -0.23 -20.55 -4.40
C HIS A 239 0.71 -21.56 -3.72
N SER A 240 1.74 -22.06 -4.44
CA SER A 240 2.71 -22.98 -3.83
C SER A 240 3.50 -22.35 -2.68
N LEU A 241 3.67 -21.03 -2.63
CA LEU A 241 4.26 -20.34 -1.48
C LEU A 241 3.30 -20.30 -0.28
N ALA A 242 2.02 -20.04 -0.52
CA ALA A 242 0.99 -20.08 0.52
C ALA A 242 0.86 -21.50 1.09
N GLU A 243 0.83 -22.55 0.26
CA GLU A 243 0.81 -23.96 0.68
C GLU A 243 1.99 -24.33 1.59
N LEU A 244 3.13 -23.64 1.46
CA LEU A 244 4.28 -23.77 2.37
C LEU A 244 4.10 -23.02 3.70
N GLY A 245 2.93 -22.44 3.95
CA GLY A 245 2.62 -21.68 5.16
C GLY A 245 3.18 -20.25 5.18
N LYS A 246 3.63 -19.76 4.03
CA LYS A 246 4.14 -18.39 3.90
C LYS A 246 2.98 -17.40 3.76
N SER A 247 3.18 -16.14 4.14
CA SER A 247 2.22 -15.06 3.88
C SER A 247 2.49 -14.48 2.50
N VAL A 248 1.48 -14.46 1.64
CA VAL A 248 1.63 -13.95 0.27
C VAL A 248 0.65 -12.82 0.01
N MET A 249 1.13 -11.74 -0.58
CA MET A 249 0.31 -10.61 -0.97
C MET A 249 0.54 -10.25 -2.44
N VAL A 250 -0.55 -9.99 -3.16
CA VAL A 250 -0.51 -9.74 -4.61
C VAL A 250 -1.30 -8.48 -4.94
N VAL A 251 -0.74 -7.62 -5.77
CA VAL A 251 -1.45 -6.51 -6.42
C VAL A 251 -1.71 -6.87 -7.87
N GLU A 252 -2.95 -6.77 -8.31
CA GLU A 252 -3.35 -6.91 -9.72
C GLU A 252 -4.44 -5.91 -10.08
N HIS A 253 -4.48 -5.50 -11.34
CA HIS A 253 -5.51 -4.60 -11.86
C HIS A 253 -6.67 -5.34 -12.52
N ASP A 254 -6.44 -6.55 -12.99
CA ASP A 254 -7.47 -7.44 -13.54
C ASP A 254 -8.17 -8.15 -12.37
N LEU A 255 -9.44 -7.77 -12.13
CA LEU A 255 -10.23 -8.33 -11.03
C LEU A 255 -10.45 -9.85 -11.16
N THR A 256 -10.61 -10.34 -12.38
CA THR A 256 -10.80 -11.79 -12.62
C THR A 256 -9.55 -12.57 -12.23
N LEU A 257 -8.40 -12.00 -12.53
CA LEU A 257 -7.13 -12.58 -12.17
C LEU A 257 -6.84 -12.47 -10.67
N LEU A 258 -7.17 -11.33 -10.07
CA LEU A 258 -7.03 -11.12 -8.63
C LEU A 258 -7.90 -12.11 -7.84
N ASP A 259 -9.13 -12.34 -8.28
CA ASP A 259 -10.05 -13.32 -7.70
C ASP A 259 -9.51 -14.77 -7.85
N TYR A 260 -8.90 -15.08 -8.98
CA TYR A 260 -8.25 -16.39 -9.20
C TYR A 260 -6.98 -16.58 -8.35
N LEU A 261 -6.23 -15.51 -8.08
CA LEU A 261 -4.96 -15.55 -7.36
C LEU A 261 -5.12 -15.52 -5.84
N SER A 262 -6.20 -14.95 -5.31
CA SER A 262 -6.29 -14.62 -3.89
C SER A 262 -7.42 -15.35 -3.17
N ASP A 263 -7.13 -15.73 -1.93
CA ASP A 263 -8.13 -16.29 -1.00
C ASP A 263 -8.98 -15.16 -0.39
N TYR A 264 -8.39 -13.97 -0.24
CA TYR A 264 -9.04 -12.75 0.26
C TYR A 264 -8.64 -11.55 -0.58
N ILE A 265 -9.57 -10.63 -0.78
CA ILE A 265 -9.30 -9.35 -1.45
C ILE A 265 -9.54 -8.22 -0.46
N GLU A 266 -8.52 -7.40 -0.23
CA GLU A 266 -8.62 -6.16 0.52
C GLU A 266 -8.57 -4.95 -0.41
N ALA A 267 -9.57 -4.07 -0.29
CA ALA A 267 -9.66 -2.86 -1.10
C ALA A 267 -9.05 -1.66 -0.37
N LEU A 268 -8.08 -1.02 -1.01
CA LEU A 268 -7.55 0.27 -0.59
C LEU A 268 -8.32 1.36 -1.33
N TYR A 269 -9.00 2.20 -0.57
CA TYR A 269 -9.76 3.33 -1.09
C TYR A 269 -9.48 4.60 -0.29
N GLY A 270 -9.67 5.74 -0.89
CA GLY A 270 -9.45 7.03 -0.26
C GLY A 270 -9.93 8.18 -1.14
N VAL A 271 -9.91 9.39 -0.58
CA VAL A 271 -10.18 10.64 -1.27
C VAL A 271 -8.84 11.33 -1.49
N HIS A 272 -8.65 11.86 -2.71
CA HIS A 272 -7.50 12.70 -3.07
C HIS A 272 -7.75 14.13 -2.65
#